data_adb8d3e10a3b603810a4cf8f5b633934
#
_entry.id   adb8d3e10a3b603810a4cf8f5b633934
#
_cell.length_a   1.000
_cell.length_b   1.000
_cell.length_c   1.000
_cell.angle_alpha   90.00
_cell.angle_beta   90.00
_cell.angle_gamma   90.00
#
_symmetry.space_group_name_H-M   'P 1'
#
loop_
_entity.id
_entity.type
_entity.pdbx_description
1 polymer ?
#
loop_
_entity_poly.entity_id
_entity_poly.type
_entity_poly.pdbx_seq_one_letter_code
_entity_poly.pdbx_strand_id
1 'polypeptide(L)'
;MKTVAIVSEFNPFHNGHRYCIDEVRRHYGEDTCIIALMSGNYTQRGDVALADKFTRAAAAVRGGVDLVLEIPFPYSVSSAEYYANAGVSMAASLGIVDVLAFGSECGDVDRLSDVASKLASSDYQEALRSALRNVPSLGYAQAAQAAYASLYGDSGASVLATPNDTLAVRYLVANQKLTKPLEVFCVKRQGSYHATSLDTMASATAIRAAIDRGDLAAAYNAMPSPAAALIREAVDNGKAPAKLSYLGNVFLSFLRLAPSGDADELSGRLAAAALNAADLEEFFTLVATKHYTHAHLRRTLWHRLFGVTSADLQTPPAYTQVLAHNARGRAALRRASRLTTLALLTKPADGQSLKGDAGRQVALSQRADRLYPLAMPRPVAGNAAMKAAPFCEG
;
A
#
# COMPACT_ATOMS: atom_id res chain seq x y z
N MET A 1 -9.63 14.94 22.24
CA MET A 1 -8.50 14.25 21.57
C MET A 1 -9.01 13.71 20.26
N LYS A 2 -8.53 14.22 19.13
CA LYS A 2 -8.86 13.73 17.80
C LYS A 2 -8.10 12.43 17.51
N THR A 3 -8.70 11.57 16.71
CA THR A 3 -8.06 10.35 16.20
C THR A 3 -7.98 10.45 14.68
N VAL A 4 -6.77 10.44 14.15
CA VAL A 4 -6.49 10.64 12.72
C VAL A 4 -5.94 9.35 12.13
N ALA A 5 -6.54 8.86 11.04
CA ALA A 5 -6.04 7.72 10.28
C ALA A 5 -5.22 8.19 9.07
N ILE A 6 -4.11 7.50 8.80
CA ILE A 6 -3.26 7.68 7.61
C ILE A 6 -3.12 6.32 6.93
N VAL A 7 -3.46 6.23 5.65
CA VAL A 7 -3.20 5.05 4.82
C VAL A 7 -1.79 5.17 4.23
N SER A 8 -0.95 4.13 4.42
CA SER A 8 0.48 4.23 4.10
C SER A 8 1.13 2.89 3.73
N GLU A 9 2.32 2.97 3.17
CA GLU A 9 3.20 1.80 2.97
C GLU A 9 4.40 1.82 3.91
N PHE A 10 4.88 3.02 4.27
CA PHE A 10 6.12 3.22 5.04
C PHE A 10 7.28 2.34 4.54
N ASN A 11 7.62 2.49 3.28
CA ASN A 11 8.57 1.59 2.60
C ASN A 11 9.85 2.32 2.10
N PRO A 12 10.74 2.79 3.04
CA PRO A 12 10.61 2.83 4.50
C PRO A 12 9.87 4.08 5.02
N PHE A 13 9.69 4.18 6.34
CA PHE A 13 9.28 5.42 7.00
C PHE A 13 10.38 6.46 6.85
N HIS A 14 10.03 7.67 6.41
CA HIS A 14 11.01 8.73 6.10
C HIS A 14 10.53 10.12 6.58
N ASN A 15 11.39 11.13 6.46
CA ASN A 15 11.13 12.49 6.96
C ASN A 15 9.87 13.12 6.36
N GLY A 16 9.50 12.79 5.11
CA GLY A 16 8.22 13.23 4.54
C GLY A 16 6.99 12.66 5.23
N HIS A 17 7.06 11.43 5.77
CA HIS A 17 5.99 10.86 6.60
C HIS A 17 5.95 11.53 7.97
N ARG A 18 7.11 11.79 8.56
CA ARG A 18 7.21 12.55 9.81
C ARG A 18 6.62 13.95 9.66
N TYR A 19 6.96 14.65 8.60
CA TYR A 19 6.39 15.96 8.28
C TYR A 19 4.86 15.92 8.21
N CYS A 20 4.30 14.90 7.56
CA CYS A 20 2.84 14.74 7.48
C CYS A 20 2.21 14.59 8.88
N ILE A 21 2.81 13.80 9.76
CA ILE A 21 2.37 13.62 11.15
C ILE A 21 2.46 14.92 11.94
N ASP A 22 3.55 15.66 11.79
CA ASP A 22 3.77 16.94 12.48
C ASP A 22 2.76 18.00 12.02
N GLU A 23 2.40 18.06 10.73
CA GLU A 23 1.34 18.94 10.22
C GLU A 23 -0.03 18.58 10.81
N VAL A 24 -0.35 17.28 10.89
CA VAL A 24 -1.59 16.82 11.53
C VAL A 24 -1.66 17.26 12.99
N ARG A 25 -0.58 17.06 13.76
CA ARG A 25 -0.52 17.47 15.17
C ARG A 25 -0.54 18.99 15.33
N ARG A 26 0.11 19.73 14.45
CA ARG A 26 0.05 21.20 14.46
C ARG A 26 -1.38 21.71 14.29
N HIS A 27 -2.18 21.03 13.45
CA HIS A 27 -3.55 21.43 13.16
C HIS A 27 -4.54 21.01 14.25
N TYR A 28 -4.45 19.75 14.74
CA TYR A 28 -5.42 19.17 15.66
C TYR A 28 -4.98 19.13 17.12
N GLY A 29 -3.74 19.50 17.42
CA GLY A 29 -3.12 19.48 18.75
C GLY A 29 -2.21 18.28 18.97
N GLU A 30 -1.24 18.44 19.88
CA GLU A 30 -0.18 17.46 20.19
C GLU A 30 -0.72 16.15 20.82
N ASP A 31 -1.91 16.19 21.38
CA ASP A 31 -2.58 15.02 21.95
C ASP A 31 -3.31 14.17 20.90
N THR A 32 -3.27 14.58 19.63
CA THR A 32 -3.88 13.82 18.51
C THR A 32 -3.28 12.42 18.41
N CYS A 33 -4.16 11.41 18.37
CA CYS A 33 -3.77 10.03 18.16
C CYS A 33 -3.66 9.73 16.66
N ILE A 34 -2.49 9.30 16.21
CA ILE A 34 -2.21 8.93 14.81
C ILE A 34 -2.27 7.41 14.65
N ILE A 35 -3.22 6.94 13.86
CA ILE A 35 -3.36 5.53 13.48
C ILE A 35 -2.90 5.36 12.04
N ALA A 36 -1.89 4.55 11.80
CA ALA A 36 -1.50 4.17 10.45
C ALA A 36 -2.16 2.85 10.04
N LEU A 37 -2.84 2.86 8.91
CA LEU A 37 -3.27 1.66 8.19
C LEU A 37 -2.21 1.36 7.15
N MET A 38 -1.36 0.36 7.44
CA MET A 38 -0.12 0.13 6.71
C MET A 38 -0.17 -1.16 5.90
N SER A 39 0.28 -1.12 4.64
CA SER A 39 0.50 -2.32 3.83
C SER A 39 1.37 -3.33 4.57
N GLY A 40 0.99 -4.60 4.52
CA GLY A 40 1.79 -5.71 5.04
C GLY A 40 3.14 -5.84 4.33
N ASN A 41 3.59 -7.05 4.07
CA ASN A 41 4.90 -7.30 3.45
C ASN A 41 4.96 -6.98 1.94
N TYR A 42 3.84 -6.59 1.34
CA TYR A 42 3.72 -6.30 -0.10
C TYR A 42 3.05 -4.96 -0.31
N THR A 43 3.52 -4.23 -1.31
CA THR A 43 3.10 -2.86 -1.59
C THR A 43 2.01 -2.79 -2.66
N GLN A 44 1.33 -1.66 -2.74
CA GLN A 44 0.23 -1.41 -3.69
C GLN A 44 0.68 -1.61 -5.16
N ARG A 45 1.94 -1.35 -5.47
CA ARG A 45 2.49 -1.56 -6.82
C ARG A 45 2.92 -3.01 -7.10
N GLY A 46 2.66 -3.93 -6.17
CA GLY A 46 3.00 -5.33 -6.31
C GLY A 46 4.47 -5.66 -6.07
N ASP A 47 5.20 -4.76 -5.44
CA ASP A 47 6.58 -5.02 -5.01
C ASP A 47 6.60 -5.60 -3.61
N VAL A 48 7.71 -6.24 -3.22
CA VAL A 48 7.95 -6.58 -1.82
C VAL A 48 8.42 -5.33 -1.08
N ALA A 49 8.02 -5.19 0.18
CA ALA A 49 8.49 -4.09 1.01
C ALA A 49 9.97 -4.29 1.38
N LEU A 50 10.71 -3.19 1.50
CA LEU A 50 12.15 -3.17 1.83
C LEU A 50 12.53 -4.02 3.04
N ALA A 51 11.72 -3.92 4.11
CA ALA A 51 11.82 -4.68 5.35
C ALA A 51 10.45 -5.25 5.72
N ASP A 52 10.44 -6.27 6.59
CA ASP A 52 9.19 -6.89 7.03
C ASP A 52 8.24 -5.89 7.72
N LYS A 53 6.96 -6.25 7.76
CA LYS A 53 5.90 -5.38 8.27
C LYS A 53 6.08 -4.96 9.72
N PHE A 54 6.64 -5.83 10.58
CA PHE A 54 6.86 -5.50 11.99
C PHE A 54 8.01 -4.51 12.18
N THR A 55 9.11 -4.68 11.44
CA THR A 55 10.24 -3.72 11.41
C THR A 55 9.76 -2.35 10.92
N ARG A 56 8.97 -2.28 9.84
CA ARG A 56 8.45 -1.01 9.31
C ARG A 56 7.44 -0.36 10.26
N ALA A 57 6.60 -1.16 10.92
CA ALA A 57 5.65 -0.66 11.91
C ALA A 57 6.34 -0.10 13.15
N ALA A 58 7.37 -0.78 13.65
CA ALA A 58 8.20 -0.27 14.76
C ALA A 58 8.89 1.04 14.38
N ALA A 59 9.43 1.14 13.15
CA ALA A 59 10.03 2.37 12.63
C ALA A 59 9.00 3.52 12.55
N ALA A 60 7.76 3.23 12.17
CA ALA A 60 6.69 4.21 12.12
C ALA A 60 6.29 4.70 13.52
N VAL A 61 6.20 3.82 14.52
CA VAL A 61 5.91 4.22 15.91
C VAL A 61 7.03 5.10 16.44
N ARG A 62 8.29 4.71 16.29
CA ARG A 62 9.43 5.57 16.65
C ARG A 62 9.52 6.85 15.83
N GLY A 63 8.89 6.88 14.67
CA GLY A 63 8.73 8.05 13.81
C GLY A 63 7.55 8.95 14.19
N GLY A 64 6.74 8.58 15.18
CA GLY A 64 5.67 9.43 15.71
C GLY A 64 4.24 8.92 15.47
N VAL A 65 4.05 7.74 14.87
CA VAL A 65 2.75 7.06 14.77
C VAL A 65 2.41 6.44 16.14
N ASP A 66 1.14 6.47 16.55
CA ASP A 66 0.73 5.92 17.85
C ASP A 66 0.28 4.44 17.75
N LEU A 67 -0.38 4.07 16.64
CA LEU A 67 -0.86 2.71 16.40
C LEU A 67 -0.69 2.35 14.91
N VAL A 68 -0.12 1.20 14.64
CA VAL A 68 0.00 0.66 13.27
C VAL A 68 -0.82 -0.61 13.14
N LEU A 69 -1.76 -0.59 12.21
CA LEU A 69 -2.64 -1.70 11.85
C LEU A 69 -2.36 -2.14 10.42
N GLU A 70 -2.41 -3.43 10.15
CA GLU A 70 -2.14 -3.98 8.82
C GLU A 70 -3.34 -3.84 7.88
N ILE A 71 -3.12 -3.33 6.68
CA ILE A 71 -4.03 -3.54 5.56
C ILE A 71 -3.78 -4.96 5.04
N PRO A 72 -4.75 -5.88 5.15
CA PRO A 72 -4.55 -7.28 4.79
C PRO A 72 -4.19 -7.48 3.31
N PHE A 73 -3.44 -8.54 3.01
CA PHE A 73 -3.41 -9.11 1.68
C PHE A 73 -4.79 -9.74 1.35
N PRO A 74 -5.42 -9.52 0.16
CA PRO A 74 -4.81 -8.99 -1.06
C PRO A 74 -4.95 -7.48 -1.26
N TYR A 75 -5.60 -6.74 -0.36
CA TYR A 75 -5.88 -5.31 -0.57
C TYR A 75 -4.60 -4.48 -0.68
N SER A 76 -3.57 -4.81 0.12
CA SER A 76 -2.25 -4.15 0.06
C SER A 76 -1.56 -4.32 -1.29
N VAL A 77 -1.98 -5.28 -2.12
CA VAL A 77 -1.43 -5.60 -3.46
C VAL A 77 -2.54 -5.51 -4.50
N SER A 78 -3.21 -4.37 -4.57
CA SER A 78 -4.35 -4.21 -5.46
C SER A 78 -4.29 -2.90 -6.24
N SER A 79 -5.29 -2.62 -7.07
CA SER A 79 -5.41 -1.33 -7.73
C SER A 79 -5.55 -0.21 -6.71
N ALA A 80 -5.26 1.03 -7.11
CA ALA A 80 -5.43 2.21 -6.24
C ALA A 80 -6.86 2.30 -5.68
N GLU A 81 -7.86 1.85 -6.43
CA GLU A 81 -9.26 1.83 -6.00
C GLU A 81 -9.51 0.84 -4.85
N TYR A 82 -9.13 -0.43 -5.01
CA TYR A 82 -9.31 -1.44 -3.95
C TYR A 82 -8.47 -1.14 -2.73
N TYR A 83 -7.25 -0.65 -2.93
CA TYR A 83 -6.37 -0.22 -1.85
C TYR A 83 -6.98 0.92 -1.03
N ALA A 84 -7.48 1.96 -1.71
CA ALA A 84 -8.14 3.09 -1.06
C ALA A 84 -9.43 2.68 -0.36
N ASN A 85 -10.29 1.90 -1.03
CA ASN A 85 -11.52 1.38 -0.44
C ASN A 85 -11.24 0.58 0.83
N ALA A 86 -10.23 -0.29 0.81
CA ALA A 86 -9.85 -1.07 1.99
C ALA A 86 -9.37 -0.17 3.13
N GLY A 87 -8.41 0.75 2.87
CA GLY A 87 -7.89 1.65 3.89
C GLY A 87 -8.96 2.54 4.51
N VAL A 88 -9.82 3.14 3.69
CA VAL A 88 -10.88 4.04 4.17
C VAL A 88 -11.97 3.28 4.92
N SER A 89 -12.40 2.11 4.42
CA SER A 89 -13.39 1.29 5.12
C SER A 89 -12.87 0.78 6.46
N MET A 90 -11.59 0.38 6.54
CA MET A 90 -10.94 0.00 7.80
C MET A 90 -10.91 1.17 8.79
N ALA A 91 -10.54 2.38 8.35
CA ALA A 91 -10.55 3.58 9.19
C ALA A 91 -11.93 3.81 9.80
N ALA A 92 -12.98 3.76 8.98
CA ALA A 92 -14.37 3.92 9.45
C ALA A 92 -14.79 2.78 10.39
N SER A 93 -14.45 1.53 10.04
CA SER A 93 -14.80 0.32 10.81
C SER A 93 -14.17 0.26 12.19
N LEU A 94 -13.08 1.00 12.45
CA LEU A 94 -12.49 1.12 13.80
C LEU A 94 -13.43 1.82 14.78
N GLY A 95 -14.38 2.63 14.31
CA GLY A 95 -15.38 3.33 15.13
C GLY A 95 -14.83 4.44 16.03
N ILE A 96 -13.54 4.76 15.93
CA ILE A 96 -12.85 5.77 16.75
C ILE A 96 -12.14 6.84 15.92
N VAL A 97 -12.10 6.69 14.61
CA VAL A 97 -11.41 7.62 13.69
C VAL A 97 -12.32 8.80 13.40
N ASP A 98 -11.79 10.01 13.58
CA ASP A 98 -12.48 11.26 13.28
C ASP A 98 -12.08 11.79 11.90
N VAL A 99 -10.79 11.65 11.53
CA VAL A 99 -10.19 12.32 10.38
C VAL A 99 -9.40 11.32 9.55
N LEU A 100 -9.49 11.41 8.23
CA LEU A 100 -8.63 10.76 7.27
C LEU A 100 -7.61 11.77 6.76
N ALA A 101 -6.33 11.59 7.06
CA ALA A 101 -5.26 12.45 6.59
C ALA A 101 -4.41 11.78 5.50
N PHE A 102 -3.98 12.56 4.52
CA PHE A 102 -3.09 12.09 3.45
C PHE A 102 -2.24 13.24 2.88
N GLY A 103 -1.10 12.86 2.26
CA GLY A 103 -0.26 13.79 1.52
C GLY A 103 -0.69 13.89 0.06
N SER A 104 -0.61 15.10 -0.51
CA SER A 104 -0.98 15.41 -1.89
C SER A 104 0.05 16.36 -2.51
N GLU A 105 0.29 16.23 -3.79
CA GLU A 105 1.14 17.15 -4.54
C GLU A 105 0.47 18.54 -4.69
N CYS A 106 -0.81 18.59 -4.98
CA CYS A 106 -1.53 19.85 -5.10
C CYS A 106 -1.82 20.51 -3.75
N GLY A 107 -2.07 19.72 -2.69
CA GLY A 107 -2.34 20.22 -1.35
C GLY A 107 -3.65 20.98 -1.19
N ASP A 108 -4.59 20.82 -2.13
CA ASP A 108 -5.88 21.51 -2.18
C ASP A 108 -7.02 20.47 -2.07
N VAL A 109 -7.63 20.39 -0.89
CA VAL A 109 -8.68 19.40 -0.59
C VAL A 109 -9.97 19.66 -1.38
N ASP A 110 -10.29 20.90 -1.64
CA ASP A 110 -11.52 21.26 -2.37
C ASP A 110 -11.40 20.83 -3.83
N ARG A 111 -10.26 21.11 -4.45
CA ARG A 111 -9.94 20.67 -5.80
C ARG A 111 -9.92 19.14 -5.92
N LEU A 112 -9.31 18.44 -4.96
CA LEU A 112 -9.29 16.98 -4.93
C LEU A 112 -10.70 16.40 -4.77
N SER A 113 -11.54 17.02 -3.94
CA SER A 113 -12.92 16.60 -3.69
C SER A 113 -13.82 16.83 -4.90
N ASP A 114 -13.64 17.93 -5.62
CA ASP A 114 -14.33 18.19 -6.89
C ASP A 114 -13.99 17.12 -7.92
N VAL A 115 -12.69 16.80 -8.09
CA VAL A 115 -12.26 15.71 -8.97
C VAL A 115 -12.86 14.37 -8.53
N ALA A 116 -12.85 14.06 -7.24
CA ALA A 116 -13.41 12.81 -6.72
C ALA A 116 -14.91 12.66 -7.04
N SER A 117 -15.69 13.73 -6.86
CA SER A 117 -17.12 13.75 -7.16
C SER A 117 -17.40 13.54 -8.65
N LYS A 118 -16.61 14.16 -9.52
CA LYS A 118 -16.69 14.00 -10.98
C LYS A 118 -16.32 12.59 -11.44
N LEU A 119 -15.32 11.96 -10.82
CA LEU A 119 -14.97 10.55 -11.12
C LEU A 119 -16.08 9.56 -10.74
N ALA A 120 -16.93 9.89 -9.79
CA ALA A 120 -18.06 9.05 -9.40
C ALA A 120 -19.27 9.21 -10.34
N SER A 121 -19.30 10.20 -11.23
CA SER A 121 -20.41 10.46 -12.14
C SER A 121 -20.55 9.36 -13.21
N SER A 122 -21.79 9.13 -13.67
CA SER A 122 -22.13 8.23 -14.79
C SER A 122 -21.40 8.62 -16.07
N ASP A 123 -21.38 9.91 -16.35
CA ASP A 123 -20.83 10.50 -17.57
C ASP A 123 -19.32 10.23 -17.69
N TYR A 124 -18.59 10.42 -16.56
CA TYR A 124 -17.17 10.05 -16.53
C TYR A 124 -16.94 8.56 -16.70
N GLN A 125 -17.75 7.72 -16.06
CA GLN A 125 -17.62 6.26 -16.19
C GLN A 125 -17.88 5.78 -17.62
N GLU A 126 -18.80 6.42 -18.33
CA GLU A 126 -19.07 6.13 -19.73
C GLU A 126 -17.94 6.64 -20.65
N ALA A 127 -17.48 7.87 -20.45
CA ALA A 127 -16.35 8.43 -21.19
C ALA A 127 -15.07 7.59 -21.01
N LEU A 128 -14.79 7.12 -19.78
CA LEU A 128 -13.65 6.25 -19.51
C LEU A 128 -13.78 4.90 -20.24
N ARG A 129 -14.96 4.26 -20.19
CA ARG A 129 -15.22 3.01 -20.94
C ARG A 129 -15.06 3.21 -22.43
N SER A 130 -15.53 4.34 -22.96
CA SER A 130 -15.38 4.70 -24.37
C SER A 130 -13.91 4.91 -24.75
N ALA A 131 -13.15 5.65 -23.95
CA ALA A 131 -11.72 5.88 -24.17
C ALA A 131 -10.92 4.57 -24.21
N LEU A 132 -11.20 3.66 -23.27
CA LEU A 132 -10.54 2.34 -23.20
C LEU A 132 -10.89 1.44 -24.41
N ARG A 133 -12.11 1.53 -24.95
CA ARG A 133 -12.53 0.76 -26.14
C ARG A 133 -11.98 1.32 -27.44
N ASN A 134 -12.04 2.64 -27.60
CA ASN A 134 -11.73 3.31 -28.87
C ASN A 134 -10.23 3.46 -29.11
N VAL A 135 -9.42 3.48 -28.05
CA VAL A 135 -7.96 3.60 -28.12
C VAL A 135 -7.30 2.51 -27.25
N PRO A 136 -7.28 1.24 -27.71
CA PRO A 136 -6.73 0.13 -26.92
C PRO A 136 -5.25 0.30 -26.58
N SER A 137 -4.52 1.17 -27.28
CA SER A 137 -3.10 1.49 -26.99
C SER A 137 -2.90 2.44 -25.81
N LEU A 138 -3.96 3.11 -25.31
CA LEU A 138 -3.90 3.93 -24.10
C LEU A 138 -3.88 3.05 -22.87
N GLY A 139 -2.89 3.27 -21.99
CA GLY A 139 -2.95 2.71 -20.65
C GLY A 139 -4.07 3.34 -19.82
N TYR A 140 -4.58 2.60 -18.81
CA TYR A 140 -5.71 3.04 -17.99
C TYR A 140 -5.55 4.47 -17.43
N ALA A 141 -4.36 4.85 -16.95
CA ALA A 141 -4.11 6.18 -16.40
C ALA A 141 -4.29 7.28 -17.45
N GLN A 142 -3.78 7.07 -18.66
CA GLN A 142 -3.94 8.02 -19.77
C GLN A 142 -5.40 8.10 -20.24
N ALA A 143 -6.09 6.96 -20.34
CA ALA A 143 -7.52 6.92 -20.67
C ALA A 143 -8.36 7.66 -19.62
N ALA A 144 -8.04 7.49 -18.33
CA ALA A 144 -8.70 8.19 -17.23
C ALA A 144 -8.51 9.70 -17.29
N GLN A 145 -7.29 10.17 -17.58
CA GLN A 145 -7.01 11.59 -17.77
C GLN A 145 -7.73 12.17 -18.98
N ALA A 146 -7.65 11.47 -20.12
CA ALA A 146 -8.31 11.91 -21.36
C ALA A 146 -9.83 11.98 -21.21
N ALA A 147 -10.44 10.97 -20.59
CA ALA A 147 -11.87 10.96 -20.30
C ALA A 147 -12.28 12.12 -19.39
N TYR A 148 -11.47 12.41 -18.35
CA TYR A 148 -11.73 13.53 -17.46
C TYR A 148 -11.59 14.86 -18.20
N ALA A 149 -10.50 15.06 -18.94
CA ALA A 149 -10.23 16.29 -19.70
C ALA A 149 -11.32 16.61 -20.70
N SER A 150 -11.85 15.58 -21.38
CA SER A 150 -12.93 15.74 -22.38
C SER A 150 -14.24 16.26 -21.80
N LEU A 151 -14.54 15.99 -20.53
CA LEU A 151 -15.79 16.38 -19.86
C LEU A 151 -15.63 17.65 -19.01
N TYR A 152 -14.47 17.80 -18.35
CA TYR A 152 -14.30 18.76 -17.26
C TYR A 152 -13.06 19.65 -17.42
N GLY A 153 -12.30 19.47 -18.50
CA GLY A 153 -11.11 20.26 -18.80
C GLY A 153 -9.83 19.79 -18.11
N ASP A 154 -8.70 20.38 -18.53
CA ASP A 154 -7.34 19.94 -18.18
C ASP A 154 -6.95 20.23 -16.73
N SER A 155 -7.55 21.24 -16.11
CA SER A 155 -7.20 21.64 -14.74
C SER A 155 -7.39 20.50 -13.73
N GLY A 156 -8.53 19.80 -13.79
CA GLY A 156 -8.78 18.64 -12.95
C GLY A 156 -8.04 17.37 -13.43
N ALA A 157 -7.88 17.22 -14.75
CA ALA A 157 -7.15 16.08 -15.32
C ALA A 157 -5.69 16.03 -14.86
N SER A 158 -5.05 17.19 -14.61
CA SER A 158 -3.67 17.27 -14.11
C SER A 158 -3.50 16.67 -12.71
N VAL A 159 -4.55 16.65 -11.88
CA VAL A 159 -4.57 15.97 -10.57
C VAL A 159 -4.36 14.46 -10.74
N LEU A 160 -4.92 13.87 -11.79
CA LEU A 160 -4.78 12.44 -12.08
C LEU A 160 -3.42 12.07 -12.69
N ALA A 161 -2.55 13.05 -12.97
CA ALA A 161 -1.20 12.82 -13.48
C ALA A 161 -0.18 12.50 -12.38
N THR A 162 -0.46 12.86 -11.14
CA THR A 162 0.46 12.68 -10.02
C THR A 162 0.02 11.51 -9.12
N PRO A 163 0.98 10.70 -8.62
CA PRO A 163 0.63 9.46 -7.91
C PRO A 163 -0.10 9.68 -6.59
N ASN A 164 0.31 10.67 -5.77
CA ASN A 164 -0.33 10.87 -4.48
C ASN A 164 -1.68 11.58 -4.63
N ASP A 165 -1.84 12.51 -5.57
CA ASP A 165 -3.15 13.11 -5.86
C ASP A 165 -4.12 12.07 -6.41
N THR A 166 -3.66 11.16 -7.28
CA THR A 166 -4.47 10.03 -7.75
C THR A 166 -4.97 9.16 -6.58
N LEU A 167 -4.09 8.84 -5.61
CA LEU A 167 -4.49 8.11 -4.40
C LEU A 167 -5.42 8.94 -3.51
N ALA A 168 -5.12 10.22 -3.30
CA ALA A 168 -5.96 11.14 -2.54
C ALA A 168 -7.39 11.19 -3.09
N VAL A 169 -7.54 11.34 -4.40
CA VAL A 169 -8.84 11.30 -5.07
C VAL A 169 -9.55 9.96 -4.82
N ARG A 170 -8.84 8.82 -4.86
CA ARG A 170 -9.44 7.50 -4.56
C ARG A 170 -9.86 7.37 -3.10
N TYR A 171 -9.10 7.94 -2.16
CA TYR A 171 -9.52 8.02 -0.75
C TYR A 171 -10.80 8.84 -0.59
N LEU A 172 -10.91 9.97 -1.28
CA LEU A 172 -12.11 10.82 -1.24
C LEU A 172 -13.33 10.12 -1.85
N VAL A 173 -13.17 9.45 -2.99
CA VAL A 173 -14.24 8.61 -3.59
C VAL A 173 -14.70 7.53 -2.61
N ALA A 174 -13.77 6.85 -1.94
CA ALA A 174 -14.09 5.83 -0.94
C ALA A 174 -14.78 6.43 0.29
N ASN A 175 -14.31 7.61 0.76
CA ASN A 175 -14.89 8.31 1.91
C ASN A 175 -16.33 8.79 1.65
N GLN A 176 -16.61 9.28 0.44
CA GLN A 176 -17.96 9.70 0.04
C GLN A 176 -18.98 8.55 0.03
N LYS A 177 -18.51 7.29 -0.12
CA LYS A 177 -19.36 6.09 -0.08
C LYS A 177 -19.71 5.62 1.34
N LEU A 178 -19.03 6.14 2.36
CA LEU A 178 -19.31 5.77 3.75
C LEU A 178 -20.66 6.33 4.19
N THR A 179 -21.41 5.59 5.01
CA THR A 179 -22.65 6.06 5.63
C THR A 179 -22.41 7.34 6.44
N LYS A 180 -21.26 7.43 7.08
CA LYS A 180 -20.79 8.63 7.78
C LYS A 180 -19.37 8.93 7.30
N PRO A 181 -19.20 9.86 6.34
CA PRO A 181 -17.89 10.27 5.89
C PRO A 181 -17.01 10.81 7.02
N LEU A 182 -15.73 10.49 6.96
CA LEU A 182 -14.72 11.03 7.86
C LEU A 182 -14.39 12.46 7.45
N GLU A 183 -14.00 13.29 8.41
CA GLU A 183 -13.37 14.58 8.14
C GLU A 183 -12.08 14.31 7.34
N VAL A 184 -11.71 15.21 6.44
CA VAL A 184 -10.54 15.03 5.57
C VAL A 184 -9.52 16.10 5.84
N PHE A 185 -8.24 15.72 5.96
CA PHE A 185 -7.12 16.63 6.11
C PHE A 185 -6.05 16.33 5.08
N CYS A 186 -5.77 17.32 4.21
CA CYS A 186 -4.78 17.20 3.15
C CYS A 186 -3.49 17.94 3.53
N VAL A 187 -2.37 17.24 3.52
CA VAL A 187 -1.04 17.84 3.75
C VAL A 187 -0.34 18.01 2.41
N LYS A 188 0.03 19.26 2.09
CA LYS A 188 0.81 19.53 0.89
C LYS A 188 2.21 18.93 1.04
N ARG A 189 2.59 18.06 0.10
CA ARG A 189 3.91 17.43 0.10
C ARG A 189 5.00 18.47 -0.13
N GLN A 190 6.11 18.29 0.58
CA GLN A 190 7.35 19.00 0.32
C GLN A 190 8.27 18.12 -0.55
N GLY A 191 8.95 18.72 -1.51
CA GLY A 191 9.83 18.00 -2.44
C GLY A 191 9.11 17.40 -3.67
N SER A 192 9.89 17.01 -4.68
CA SER A 192 9.38 16.40 -5.91
C SER A 192 9.34 14.87 -5.79
N TYR A 193 8.24 14.25 -6.25
CA TYR A 193 8.13 12.78 -6.34
C TYR A 193 9.23 12.15 -7.22
N HIS A 194 9.69 12.90 -8.24
CA HIS A 194 10.73 12.46 -9.17
C HIS A 194 12.14 12.93 -8.79
N ALA A 195 12.32 13.58 -7.63
CA ALA A 195 13.66 13.96 -7.18
C ALA A 195 14.50 12.71 -6.96
N THR A 196 15.57 12.57 -7.73
CA THR A 196 16.58 11.53 -7.60
C THR A 196 17.67 11.93 -6.61
N SER A 197 17.71 13.21 -6.21
CA SER A 197 18.62 13.70 -5.19
C SER A 197 18.20 13.25 -3.80
N LEU A 198 19.15 12.71 -3.06
CA LEU A 198 18.98 12.35 -1.65
C LEU A 198 19.19 13.58 -0.78
N ASP A 199 18.18 14.44 -0.71
CA ASP A 199 18.07 15.43 0.34
C ASP A 199 17.35 14.84 1.58
N THR A 200 17.22 15.62 2.62
CA THR A 200 16.56 15.23 3.85
C THR A 200 15.08 14.90 3.68
N MET A 201 14.47 15.29 2.56
CA MET A 201 13.06 15.05 2.21
C MET A 201 12.91 14.05 1.05
N ALA A 202 13.93 13.23 0.81
CA ALA A 202 13.94 12.24 -0.26
C ALA A 202 12.73 11.29 -0.22
N SER A 203 12.27 10.89 -1.39
CA SER A 203 11.16 9.93 -1.52
C SER A 203 11.58 8.52 -1.09
N ALA A 204 10.61 7.69 -0.69
CA ALA A 204 10.84 6.28 -0.38
C ALA A 204 11.55 5.53 -1.53
N THR A 205 11.28 5.89 -2.78
CA THR A 205 11.93 5.29 -3.96
C THR A 205 13.41 5.68 -4.04
N ALA A 206 13.74 6.96 -3.78
CA ALA A 206 15.12 7.42 -3.76
C ALA A 206 15.92 6.75 -2.62
N ILE A 207 15.30 6.60 -1.45
CA ILE A 207 15.91 5.92 -0.29
C ILE A 207 16.20 4.45 -0.61
N ARG A 208 15.24 3.72 -1.18
CA ARG A 208 15.47 2.31 -1.58
C ARG A 208 16.57 2.18 -2.62
N ALA A 209 16.58 3.06 -3.62
CA ALA A 209 17.63 3.06 -4.63
C ALA A 209 19.02 3.37 -4.04
N ALA A 210 19.11 4.21 -3.01
CA ALA A 210 20.37 4.45 -2.30
C ALA A 210 20.84 3.22 -1.50
N ILE A 211 19.94 2.57 -0.79
CA ILE A 211 20.25 1.33 -0.08
C ILE A 211 20.74 0.26 -1.05
N ASP A 212 20.09 0.13 -2.22
CA ASP A 212 20.49 -0.84 -3.26
C ASP A 212 21.88 -0.57 -3.84
N ARG A 213 22.31 0.68 -3.91
CA ARG A 213 23.66 1.09 -4.34
C ARG A 213 24.70 1.07 -3.22
N GLY A 214 24.30 0.79 -1.97
CA GLY A 214 25.19 0.83 -0.80
C GLY A 214 25.44 2.24 -0.22
N ASP A 215 24.72 3.27 -0.68
CA ASP A 215 24.78 4.63 -0.13
C ASP A 215 23.91 4.74 1.12
N LEU A 216 24.32 4.00 2.14
CA LEU A 216 23.54 3.83 3.38
C LEU A 216 23.47 5.11 4.20
N ALA A 217 24.54 5.91 4.20
CA ALA A 217 24.59 7.16 4.98
C ALA A 217 23.53 8.15 4.47
N ALA A 218 23.46 8.38 3.17
CA ALA A 218 22.47 9.26 2.57
C ALA A 218 21.04 8.73 2.75
N ALA A 219 20.85 7.41 2.60
CA ALA A 219 19.55 6.77 2.83
C ALA A 219 19.05 7.00 4.27
N TYR A 220 19.90 6.81 5.26
CA TYR A 220 19.51 6.96 6.67
C TYR A 220 19.28 8.42 7.09
N ASN A 221 19.98 9.38 6.47
CA ASN A 221 19.75 10.81 6.71
C ASN A 221 18.37 11.30 6.24
N ALA A 222 17.74 10.61 5.29
CA ALA A 222 16.39 10.90 4.84
C ALA A 222 15.29 10.30 5.73
N MET A 223 15.66 9.66 6.83
CA MET A 223 14.75 9.06 7.82
C MET A 223 14.96 9.69 9.20
N PRO A 224 13.92 9.76 10.04
CA PRO A 224 14.12 10.09 11.47
C PRO A 224 15.09 9.07 12.10
N SER A 225 16.07 9.55 12.88
CA SER A 225 17.12 8.70 13.47
C SER A 225 16.62 7.42 14.16
N PRO A 226 15.54 7.44 14.98
CA PRO A 226 15.03 6.22 15.61
C PRO A 226 14.45 5.21 14.61
N ALA A 227 13.84 5.68 13.52
CA ALA A 227 13.34 4.83 12.44
C ALA A 227 14.49 4.26 11.59
N ALA A 228 15.48 5.09 11.25
CA ALA A 228 16.67 4.70 10.52
C ALA A 228 17.47 3.60 11.25
N ALA A 229 17.56 3.66 12.58
CA ALA A 229 18.25 2.64 13.37
C ALA A 229 17.66 1.23 13.18
N LEU A 230 16.32 1.11 13.12
CA LEU A 230 15.65 -0.18 12.89
C LEU A 230 15.86 -0.72 11.47
N ILE A 231 15.85 0.16 10.49
CA ILE A 231 16.14 -0.24 9.09
C ILE A 231 17.61 -0.64 8.94
N ARG A 232 18.53 0.08 9.59
CA ARG A 232 19.95 -0.28 9.64
C ARG A 232 20.16 -1.66 10.24
N GLU A 233 19.56 -1.92 11.40
CA GLU A 233 19.62 -3.23 12.06
C GLU A 233 19.09 -4.34 11.15
N ALA A 234 18.00 -4.11 10.42
CA ALA A 234 17.48 -5.07 9.46
C ALA A 234 18.46 -5.32 8.30
N VAL A 235 19.13 -4.28 7.81
CA VAL A 235 20.15 -4.39 6.75
C VAL A 235 21.37 -5.16 7.25
N ASP A 236 21.89 -4.82 8.41
CA ASP A 236 23.08 -5.47 9.03
C ASP A 236 22.83 -6.96 9.28
N ASN A 237 21.60 -7.32 9.66
CA ASN A 237 21.19 -8.71 9.88
C ASN A 237 20.82 -9.46 8.58
N GLY A 238 20.88 -8.82 7.41
CA GLY A 238 20.53 -9.41 6.13
C GLY A 238 19.03 -9.69 5.95
N LYS A 239 18.17 -9.00 6.70
CA LYS A 239 16.70 -9.06 6.57
C LYS A 239 16.16 -7.99 5.60
N ALA A 240 16.98 -6.99 5.28
CA ALA A 240 16.72 -5.95 4.30
C ALA A 240 17.99 -5.71 3.46
N PRO A 241 17.89 -5.15 2.24
CA PRO A 241 16.64 -4.90 1.50
C PRO A 241 16.04 -6.20 0.94
N ALA A 242 14.78 -6.47 1.20
CA ALA A 242 14.06 -7.53 0.52
C ALA A 242 13.77 -7.12 -0.93
N LYS A 243 13.89 -8.06 -1.87
CA LYS A 243 13.77 -7.80 -3.32
C LYS A 243 12.85 -8.81 -4.00
N LEU A 244 11.99 -8.29 -4.89
CA LEU A 244 11.10 -9.13 -5.70
C LEU A 244 11.91 -10.08 -6.61
N SER A 245 13.09 -9.66 -7.09
CA SER A 245 13.98 -10.48 -7.94
C SER A 245 14.41 -11.78 -7.27
N TYR A 246 14.53 -11.82 -5.94
CA TYR A 246 14.85 -13.05 -5.22
C TYR A 246 13.73 -14.11 -5.27
N LEU A 247 12.51 -13.69 -5.61
CA LEU A 247 11.37 -14.59 -5.84
C LEU A 247 11.20 -14.95 -7.33
N GLY A 248 12.13 -14.56 -8.20
CA GLY A 248 12.03 -14.79 -9.64
C GLY A 248 11.77 -16.25 -9.98
N ASN A 249 12.56 -17.17 -9.42
CA ASN A 249 12.41 -18.61 -9.66
C ASN A 249 11.06 -19.15 -9.15
N VAL A 250 10.49 -18.58 -8.09
CA VAL A 250 9.17 -18.98 -7.60
C VAL A 250 8.09 -18.63 -8.62
N PHE A 251 8.11 -17.42 -9.16
CA PHE A 251 7.14 -16.99 -10.16
C PHE A 251 7.32 -17.73 -11.49
N LEU A 252 8.54 -17.85 -11.97
CA LEU A 252 8.80 -18.56 -13.22
C LEU A 252 8.42 -20.05 -13.12
N SER A 253 8.75 -20.71 -12.02
CA SER A 253 8.34 -22.09 -11.77
C SER A 253 6.82 -22.23 -11.72
N PHE A 254 6.15 -21.35 -11.00
CA PHE A 254 4.69 -21.34 -10.92
C PHE A 254 4.04 -21.18 -12.30
N LEU A 255 4.51 -20.23 -13.12
CA LEU A 255 3.95 -19.98 -14.45
C LEU A 255 4.27 -21.11 -15.46
N ARG A 256 5.47 -21.72 -15.38
CA ARG A 256 5.89 -22.82 -16.28
C ARG A 256 5.15 -24.12 -15.96
N LEU A 257 4.75 -24.32 -14.72
CA LEU A 257 4.01 -25.51 -14.26
C LEU A 257 2.50 -25.33 -14.29
N ALA A 258 2.00 -24.09 -14.50
CA ALA A 258 0.58 -23.84 -14.62
C ALA A 258 0.00 -24.57 -15.84
N PRO A 259 -1.18 -25.22 -15.71
CA PRO A 259 -1.83 -25.84 -16.85
C PRO A 259 -2.03 -24.85 -18.00
N SER A 260 -1.73 -25.29 -19.22
CA SER A 260 -1.96 -24.51 -20.44
C SER A 260 -3.45 -24.50 -20.73
N GLY A 261 -4.25 -23.74 -20.03
CA GLY A 261 -5.68 -24.01 -20.11
C GLY A 261 -6.67 -22.89 -19.83
N ASP A 262 -6.28 -21.61 -19.72
CA ASP A 262 -7.35 -20.61 -19.69
C ASP A 262 -6.94 -19.32 -20.40
N ALA A 263 -7.67 -19.10 -21.21
CA ALA A 263 -7.94 -18.49 -22.46
C ALA A 263 -8.21 -16.98 -22.40
N ASP A 264 -7.59 -16.21 -21.53
CA ASP A 264 -7.45 -14.79 -21.78
C ASP A 264 -6.08 -14.48 -22.43
N GLU A 265 -6.03 -13.41 -23.21
CA GLU A 265 -4.83 -12.96 -23.90
C GLU A 265 -3.64 -12.80 -22.93
N LEU A 266 -3.88 -12.25 -21.75
CA LEU A 266 -2.82 -12.04 -20.74
C LEU A 266 -2.27 -13.38 -20.23
N SER A 267 -3.10 -14.38 -20.02
CA SER A 267 -2.66 -15.73 -19.60
C SER A 267 -1.72 -16.35 -20.61
N GLY A 268 -2.06 -16.29 -21.88
CA GLY A 268 -1.20 -16.79 -22.98
C GLY A 268 0.14 -16.05 -23.04
N ARG A 269 0.11 -14.72 -22.90
CA ARG A 269 1.34 -13.89 -22.88
C ARG A 269 2.25 -14.20 -21.69
N LEU A 270 1.67 -14.37 -20.48
CA LEU A 270 2.42 -14.73 -19.28
C LEU A 270 3.08 -16.10 -19.42
N ALA A 271 2.35 -17.10 -19.92
CA ALA A 271 2.88 -18.44 -20.13
C ALA A 271 4.02 -18.44 -21.16
N ALA A 272 3.83 -17.80 -22.32
CA ALA A 272 4.84 -17.70 -23.36
C ALA A 272 6.10 -16.97 -22.84
N ALA A 273 5.96 -15.88 -22.16
CA ALA A 273 7.07 -15.12 -21.59
C ALA A 273 7.82 -15.94 -20.53
N ALA A 274 7.13 -16.68 -19.67
CA ALA A 274 7.76 -17.51 -18.65
C ALA A 274 8.61 -18.64 -19.22
N LEU A 275 8.25 -19.16 -20.41
CA LEU A 275 9.05 -20.18 -21.11
C LEU A 275 10.32 -19.58 -21.74
N ASN A 276 10.28 -18.31 -22.14
CA ASN A 276 11.36 -17.66 -22.87
C ASN A 276 12.29 -16.80 -21.97
N ALA A 277 11.85 -16.42 -20.76
CA ALA A 277 12.64 -15.60 -19.85
C ALA A 277 13.58 -16.44 -18.98
N ALA A 278 14.81 -16.00 -18.80
CA ALA A 278 15.75 -16.61 -17.86
C ALA A 278 15.50 -16.14 -16.43
N ASP A 279 15.06 -14.89 -16.26
CA ASP A 279 14.79 -14.28 -14.96
C ASP A 279 13.50 -13.41 -14.97
N LEU A 280 13.20 -12.83 -13.82
CA LEU A 280 11.97 -12.04 -13.65
C LEU A 280 12.03 -10.67 -14.36
N GLU A 281 13.20 -10.11 -14.58
CA GLU A 281 13.38 -8.83 -15.28
C GLU A 281 13.13 -9.02 -16.78
N GLU A 282 13.74 -10.04 -17.36
CA GLU A 282 13.48 -10.44 -18.74
C GLU A 282 12.01 -10.81 -18.95
N PHE A 283 11.41 -11.56 -18.01
CA PHE A 283 9.99 -11.88 -18.04
C PHE A 283 9.13 -10.61 -18.14
N PHE A 284 9.36 -9.61 -17.28
CA PHE A 284 8.60 -8.36 -17.34
C PHE A 284 8.84 -7.60 -18.65
N THR A 285 10.04 -7.62 -19.19
CA THR A 285 10.37 -7.00 -20.46
C THR A 285 9.58 -7.61 -21.61
N LEU A 286 9.42 -8.94 -21.63
CA LEU A 286 8.66 -9.67 -22.64
C LEU A 286 7.13 -9.44 -22.57
N VAL A 287 6.60 -9.24 -21.36
CA VAL A 287 5.14 -9.11 -21.15
C VAL A 287 4.67 -7.67 -21.13
N ALA A 288 5.49 -6.73 -20.63
CA ALA A 288 5.05 -5.37 -20.39
C ALA A 288 4.68 -4.62 -21.67
N THR A 289 3.59 -3.87 -21.60
CA THR A 289 3.10 -2.98 -22.65
C THR A 289 2.57 -1.70 -22.01
N LYS A 290 2.15 -0.72 -22.81
CA LYS A 290 1.42 0.45 -22.29
C LYS A 290 0.13 0.05 -21.56
N HIS A 291 -0.51 -1.05 -22.00
CA HIS A 291 -1.71 -1.59 -21.38
C HIS A 291 -1.39 -2.41 -20.13
N TYR A 292 -0.39 -3.27 -20.19
CA TYR A 292 0.07 -4.12 -19.09
C TYR A 292 1.32 -3.53 -18.45
N THR A 293 1.13 -2.57 -17.53
CA THR A 293 2.23 -1.95 -16.81
C THR A 293 2.90 -2.92 -15.83
N HIS A 294 4.17 -2.71 -15.48
CA HIS A 294 4.90 -3.53 -14.50
C HIS A 294 4.12 -3.68 -13.18
N ALA A 295 3.50 -2.61 -12.66
CA ALA A 295 2.71 -2.69 -11.44
C ALA A 295 1.45 -3.57 -11.61
N HIS A 296 0.79 -3.51 -12.76
CA HIS A 296 -0.34 -4.39 -13.07
C HIS A 296 0.11 -5.86 -13.13
N LEU A 297 1.18 -6.15 -13.85
CA LEU A 297 1.73 -7.50 -13.98
C LEU A 297 2.17 -8.09 -12.63
N ARG A 298 2.87 -7.32 -11.79
CA ARG A 298 3.26 -7.76 -10.44
C ARG A 298 2.06 -8.13 -9.60
N ARG A 299 1.01 -7.29 -9.55
CA ARG A 299 -0.24 -7.61 -8.83
C ARG A 299 -0.91 -8.86 -9.38
N THR A 300 -0.98 -9.00 -10.70
CA THR A 300 -1.53 -10.19 -11.36
C THR A 300 -0.78 -11.45 -10.97
N LEU A 301 0.57 -11.41 -10.92
CA LEU A 301 1.37 -12.55 -10.48
C LEU A 301 1.04 -12.95 -9.04
N TRP A 302 0.95 -12.00 -8.12
CA TRP A 302 0.58 -12.26 -6.73
C TRP A 302 -0.81 -12.85 -6.62
N HIS A 303 -1.79 -12.27 -7.30
CA HIS A 303 -3.16 -12.74 -7.26
C HIS A 303 -3.27 -14.19 -7.79
N ARG A 304 -2.60 -14.49 -8.90
CA ARG A 304 -2.58 -15.87 -9.45
C ARG A 304 -1.89 -16.85 -8.51
N LEU A 305 -0.71 -16.50 -8.00
CA LEU A 305 0.07 -17.37 -7.10
C LEU A 305 -0.72 -17.75 -5.84
N PHE A 306 -1.49 -16.82 -5.29
CA PHE A 306 -2.26 -17.06 -4.07
C PHE A 306 -3.73 -17.42 -4.32
N GLY A 307 -4.20 -17.49 -5.57
CA GLY A 307 -5.58 -17.80 -5.93
C GLY A 307 -6.55 -16.74 -5.41
N VAL A 308 -6.19 -15.45 -5.58
CA VAL A 308 -7.06 -14.31 -5.27
C VAL A 308 -8.11 -14.18 -6.35
N THR A 309 -9.37 -14.09 -5.94
CA THR A 309 -10.52 -13.90 -6.83
C THR A 309 -11.02 -12.45 -6.82
N SER A 310 -11.86 -12.10 -7.78
CA SER A 310 -12.54 -10.80 -7.77
C SER A 310 -13.41 -10.62 -6.53
N ALA A 311 -14.03 -11.69 -6.02
CA ALA A 311 -14.82 -11.64 -4.78
C ALA A 311 -13.95 -11.28 -3.56
N ASP A 312 -12.72 -11.80 -3.48
CA ASP A 312 -11.79 -11.45 -2.39
C ASP A 312 -11.47 -9.95 -2.35
N LEU A 313 -11.39 -9.29 -3.52
CA LEU A 313 -11.12 -7.85 -3.61
C LEU A 313 -12.38 -6.99 -3.38
N GLN A 314 -13.57 -7.49 -3.72
CA GLN A 314 -14.84 -6.80 -3.55
C GLN A 314 -15.37 -6.89 -2.12
N THR A 315 -15.04 -7.97 -1.39
CA THR A 315 -15.39 -8.13 0.02
C THR A 315 -14.59 -7.12 0.86
N PRO A 316 -15.22 -6.32 1.72
CA PRO A 316 -14.50 -5.39 2.59
C PRO A 316 -13.54 -6.12 3.55
N PRO A 317 -12.47 -5.47 4.03
CA PRO A 317 -11.65 -6.02 5.10
C PRO A 317 -12.49 -6.36 6.34
N ALA A 318 -12.38 -7.60 6.82
CA ALA A 318 -13.09 -8.11 7.98
C ALA A 318 -12.18 -8.29 9.21
N TYR A 319 -10.88 -8.14 9.04
CA TYR A 319 -9.91 -8.19 10.12
C TYR A 319 -8.75 -7.21 9.89
N THR A 320 -8.00 -6.96 10.93
CA THR A 320 -6.69 -6.32 10.86
C THR A 320 -5.76 -6.87 11.94
N GLN A 321 -4.45 -6.84 11.67
CA GLN A 321 -3.43 -7.21 12.63
C GLN A 321 -2.79 -5.97 13.24
N VAL A 322 -2.66 -5.95 14.55
CA VAL A 322 -1.86 -4.95 15.27
C VAL A 322 -0.39 -5.25 15.03
N LEU A 323 0.36 -4.29 14.47
CA LEU A 323 1.77 -4.46 14.16
C LEU A 323 2.68 -3.75 15.17
N ALA A 324 2.29 -2.55 15.61
CA ALA A 324 3.05 -1.77 16.58
C ALA A 324 2.17 -0.74 17.28
N HIS A 325 2.53 -0.33 18.49
CA HIS A 325 1.89 0.78 19.20
C HIS A 325 2.77 1.34 20.31
N ASN A 326 2.50 2.59 20.71
CA ASN A 326 2.95 3.21 21.95
C ASN A 326 1.81 3.22 23.01
N ALA A 327 2.00 3.93 24.13
CA ALA A 327 1.00 4.05 25.18
C ALA A 327 -0.32 4.69 24.69
N ARG A 328 -0.25 5.75 23.85
CA ARG A 328 -1.44 6.42 23.25
C ARG A 328 -2.14 5.48 22.29
N GLY A 329 -1.42 4.77 21.44
CA GLY A 329 -1.97 3.78 20.51
C GLY A 329 -2.62 2.61 21.25
N ARG A 330 -2.06 2.15 22.37
CA ARG A 330 -2.68 1.13 23.22
C ARG A 330 -4.02 1.59 23.80
N ALA A 331 -4.12 2.86 24.21
CA ALA A 331 -5.39 3.43 24.68
C ALA A 331 -6.41 3.49 23.54
N ALA A 332 -6.00 3.91 22.33
CA ALA A 332 -6.84 3.91 21.14
C ALA A 332 -7.31 2.49 20.76
N LEU A 333 -6.42 1.50 20.80
CA LEU A 333 -6.76 0.10 20.55
C LEU A 333 -7.81 -0.45 21.51
N ARG A 334 -7.72 -0.12 22.79
CA ARG A 334 -8.75 -0.48 23.80
C ARG A 334 -10.10 0.17 23.52
N ARG A 335 -10.12 1.40 23.00
CA ARG A 335 -11.37 2.06 22.57
C ARG A 335 -11.92 1.38 21.31
N ALA A 336 -11.07 1.18 20.31
CA ALA A 336 -11.45 0.51 19.07
C ALA A 336 -12.02 -0.88 19.31
N SER A 337 -11.44 -1.69 20.19
CA SER A 337 -11.90 -3.06 20.46
C SER A 337 -13.34 -3.18 20.97
N ARG A 338 -13.94 -2.08 21.42
CA ARG A 338 -15.35 -2.01 21.88
C ARG A 338 -16.32 -1.54 20.81
N LEU A 339 -15.82 -0.95 19.73
CA LEU A 339 -16.65 -0.26 18.73
C LEU A 339 -16.45 -0.84 17.33
N THR A 340 -15.32 -1.45 17.07
CA THR A 340 -14.94 -1.94 15.74
C THR A 340 -15.77 -3.13 15.30
N THR A 341 -16.03 -3.20 14.00
CA THR A 341 -16.58 -4.38 13.33
C THR A 341 -15.49 -5.32 12.81
N LEU A 342 -14.22 -4.91 12.88
CA LEU A 342 -13.08 -5.72 12.44
C LEU A 342 -12.64 -6.69 13.54
N ALA A 343 -12.26 -7.92 13.17
CA ALA A 343 -11.52 -8.79 14.06
C ALA A 343 -10.10 -8.24 14.26
N LEU A 344 -9.77 -7.82 15.49
CA LEU A 344 -8.45 -7.28 15.84
C LEU A 344 -7.52 -8.41 16.30
N LEU A 345 -6.47 -8.69 15.54
CA LEU A 345 -5.47 -9.69 15.89
C LEU A 345 -4.24 -9.04 16.52
N THR A 346 -3.93 -9.42 17.76
CA THR A 346 -2.67 -9.04 18.42
C THR A 346 -1.59 -10.09 18.21
N LYS A 347 -1.98 -11.36 18.02
CA LYS A 347 -1.08 -12.45 17.67
C LYS A 347 -1.47 -13.03 16.31
N PRO A 348 -0.55 -13.17 15.36
CA PRO A 348 -0.88 -13.73 14.04
C PRO A 348 -1.52 -15.14 14.11
N ALA A 349 -1.10 -15.93 15.11
CA ALA A 349 -1.62 -17.28 15.32
C ALA A 349 -3.12 -17.32 15.68
N ASP A 350 -3.65 -16.31 16.37
CA ASP A 350 -5.06 -16.25 16.75
C ASP A 350 -6.00 -16.16 15.53
N GLY A 351 -5.49 -15.70 14.41
CA GLY A 351 -6.22 -15.62 13.16
C GLY A 351 -6.68 -16.97 12.62
N GLN A 352 -6.06 -18.08 13.02
CA GLN A 352 -6.45 -19.41 12.58
C GLN A 352 -7.85 -19.84 13.08
N SER A 353 -8.35 -19.20 14.14
CA SER A 353 -9.69 -19.46 14.67
C SER A 353 -10.81 -18.74 13.92
N LEU A 354 -10.47 -17.72 13.09
CA LEU A 354 -11.45 -16.93 12.36
C LEU A 354 -12.11 -17.74 11.24
N LYS A 355 -13.38 -17.43 10.98
CA LYS A 355 -14.23 -18.08 9.95
C LYS A 355 -14.73 -17.03 8.96
N GLY A 356 -15.42 -17.49 7.91
CA GLY A 356 -16.02 -16.62 6.89
C GLY A 356 -14.98 -15.74 6.20
N ASP A 357 -15.34 -14.49 5.90
CA ASP A 357 -14.49 -13.55 5.19
C ASP A 357 -13.19 -13.26 5.94
N ALA A 358 -13.26 -13.05 7.25
CA ALA A 358 -12.07 -12.83 8.07
C ALA A 358 -11.12 -14.03 8.01
N GLY A 359 -11.64 -15.26 8.11
CA GLY A 359 -10.84 -16.48 7.98
C GLY A 359 -10.17 -16.62 6.60
N ARG A 360 -10.90 -16.33 5.52
CA ARG A 360 -10.37 -16.33 4.16
C ARG A 360 -9.26 -15.29 3.99
N GLN A 361 -9.47 -14.05 4.44
CA GLN A 361 -8.50 -12.96 4.36
C GLN A 361 -7.24 -13.27 5.17
N VAL A 362 -7.38 -13.80 6.40
CA VAL A 362 -6.24 -14.24 7.22
C VAL A 362 -5.46 -15.34 6.53
N ALA A 363 -6.14 -16.34 5.95
CA ALA A 363 -5.46 -17.42 5.25
C ALA A 363 -4.62 -16.92 4.06
N LEU A 364 -5.14 -15.96 3.28
CA LEU A 364 -4.41 -15.32 2.19
C LEU A 364 -3.18 -14.54 2.70
N SER A 365 -3.36 -13.71 3.74
CA SER A 365 -2.26 -12.92 4.33
C SER A 365 -1.17 -13.81 4.91
N GLN A 366 -1.53 -14.86 5.65
CA GLN A 366 -0.56 -15.80 6.22
C GLN A 366 0.21 -16.59 5.16
N ARG A 367 -0.44 -16.96 4.05
CA ARG A 367 0.27 -17.59 2.91
C ARG A 367 1.27 -16.63 2.28
N ALA A 368 0.87 -15.37 2.08
CA ALA A 368 1.76 -14.34 1.57
C ALA A 368 2.93 -14.09 2.53
N ASP A 369 2.68 -13.98 3.83
CA ASP A 369 3.72 -13.78 4.86
C ASP A 369 4.74 -14.93 4.91
N ARG A 370 4.33 -16.17 4.62
CA ARG A 370 5.26 -17.33 4.57
C ARG A 370 6.24 -17.27 3.41
N LEU A 371 5.86 -16.58 2.32
CA LEU A 371 6.72 -16.46 1.15
C LEU A 371 7.71 -15.29 1.27
N TYR A 372 7.33 -14.21 1.97
CA TYR A 372 8.14 -13.00 2.08
C TYR A 372 9.59 -13.23 2.55
N PRO A 373 9.88 -14.13 3.51
CA PRO A 373 11.27 -14.40 3.94
C PRO A 373 12.21 -14.82 2.82
N LEU A 374 11.71 -15.42 1.75
CA LEU A 374 12.54 -15.78 0.57
C LEU A 374 12.94 -14.56 -0.27
N ALA A 375 12.31 -13.41 -0.04
CA ALA A 375 12.70 -12.14 -0.66
C ALA A 375 13.82 -11.40 0.10
N MET A 376 14.23 -11.90 1.28
CA MET A 376 15.31 -11.31 2.09
C MET A 376 16.68 -11.74 1.57
N PRO A 377 17.75 -10.91 1.72
CA PRO A 377 19.13 -11.30 1.42
C PRO A 377 19.58 -12.57 2.18
N ARG A 378 19.16 -12.70 3.44
CA ARG A 378 19.31 -13.91 4.26
C ARG A 378 17.95 -14.43 4.64
N PRO A 379 17.41 -15.42 3.92
CA PRO A 379 16.09 -15.97 4.21
C PRO A 379 15.98 -16.51 5.64
N VAL A 380 14.83 -16.30 6.24
CA VAL A 380 14.47 -16.88 7.55
C VAL A 380 13.33 -17.88 7.38
N ALA A 381 12.99 -18.61 8.46
CA ALA A 381 11.91 -19.58 8.42
C ALA A 381 10.57 -18.95 8.01
N GLY A 382 9.82 -19.59 7.13
CA GLY A 382 8.55 -19.09 6.60
C GLY A 382 7.46 -18.84 7.65
N ASN A 383 7.60 -19.40 8.85
CA ASN A 383 6.68 -19.17 9.97
C ASN A 383 7.15 -18.04 10.92
N ALA A 384 8.20 -17.30 10.58
CA ALA A 384 8.73 -16.24 11.45
C ALA A 384 7.66 -15.18 11.75
N ALA A 385 6.87 -14.76 10.75
CA ALA A 385 5.78 -13.81 10.96
C ALA A 385 4.69 -14.31 11.92
N MET A 386 4.45 -15.63 11.96
CA MET A 386 3.46 -16.23 12.86
C MET A 386 3.86 -16.19 14.33
N LYS A 387 5.15 -16.07 14.61
CA LYS A 387 5.73 -15.98 15.96
C LYS A 387 6.00 -14.56 16.39
N ALA A 388 5.85 -13.58 15.47
CA ALA A 388 6.08 -12.19 15.77
C ALA A 388 5.00 -11.65 16.73
N ALA A 389 5.42 -10.75 17.63
CA ALA A 389 4.53 -9.96 18.47
C ALA A 389 4.53 -8.50 17.98
N PRO A 390 3.46 -7.74 18.23
CA PRO A 390 3.46 -6.31 17.98
C PRO A 390 4.62 -5.62 18.72
N PHE A 391 5.25 -4.67 18.06
CA PHE A 391 6.22 -3.81 18.75
C PHE A 391 5.46 -2.89 19.72
N CYS A 392 5.91 -2.88 20.96
CA CYS A 392 5.35 -2.03 22.03
C CYS A 392 6.42 -1.04 22.50
N GLU A 393 6.22 0.23 22.20
CA GLU A 393 7.04 1.29 22.77
C GLU A 393 6.48 1.64 24.15
N GLY A 394 7.38 1.60 25.16
CA GLY A 394 7.04 1.80 26.58
C GLY A 394 6.59 3.22 26.92
#